data_7855857f4acf748ef048f07996e8d8e5
#
_entry.id   7855857f4acf748ef048f07996e8d8e5
#
_cell.length_a   1.000
_cell.length_b   1.000
_cell.length_c   1.000
_cell.angle_alpha   90.00
_cell.angle_beta   90.00
_cell.angle_gamma   90.00
#
_symmetry.space_group_name_H-M   'P 1'
#
loop_
_entity.id
_entity.type
_entity.pdbx_description
1 polymer ?
#
loop_
_entity_poly.entity_id
_entity_poly.type
_entity_poly.pdbx_seq_one_letter_code
_entity_poly.pdbx_strand_id
1 'polypeptide(L)'
;MNHAFIQSAPQNTTFDQCIKCTVCTVYCPVAKANPNYPGPKQCGPDGERLRIKSAEYYDDALKLCTNCKRCETACPSGVKIGDMIAVARGKYGKKPLNPKLVRDFVLSHTDFFGSIATPFAPLVNAATSLPLVKKLMHKTIGVHDHKTLPKYSHGTFRRWFKQNCTSQPLYQRQVAYFHGCYVNYNHPQLGKDFVRVMNAMNIGVRLLDSEKCCGVPLIANGFHSKARKNALHNVKHLTAMVNDYHAPVLSTSSTCSFTLQQEYPHVLGVDNSQVVDQIHYVTRFLLKEFMSGNAPKMKPVHKKVVYHTPCHLERSGNVMFTIELLKMIPGLELVVLDSECCGLAGTYGFKEENYEVSKKIGSHLFDAIQTSDADYAVTDCETCKWQIEENAHLETIHPVSLLAMALIDEPRA
;
A
#
# COMPACT_ATOMS: atom_id res chain seq x y z
N MET A 1 -19.16 -17.71 18.02
CA MET A 1 -18.60 -16.58 17.24
C MET A 1 -18.42 -15.41 18.18
N ASN A 2 -17.19 -14.93 18.36
CA ASN A 2 -16.81 -14.08 19.49
C ASN A 2 -17.42 -12.69 19.47
N HIS A 3 -18.32 -12.43 20.39
CA HIS A 3 -18.87 -11.09 20.71
C HIS A 3 -17.79 -10.05 21.10
N ALA A 4 -16.57 -10.47 21.39
CA ALA A 4 -15.45 -9.58 21.74
C ALA A 4 -15.01 -8.62 20.62
N PHE A 5 -15.37 -8.88 19.36
CA PHE A 5 -15.05 -8.01 18.22
C PHE A 5 -15.94 -6.74 18.18
N ILE A 6 -17.04 -6.73 18.91
CA ILE A 6 -18.05 -5.64 18.86
C ILE A 6 -17.68 -4.50 19.81
N GLN A 7 -16.91 -4.78 20.87
CA GLN A 7 -16.61 -3.79 21.92
C GLN A 7 -15.41 -2.88 21.65
N SER A 8 -14.62 -3.13 20.59
CA SER A 8 -13.40 -2.37 20.30
C SER A 8 -13.42 -1.56 19.00
N ALA A 9 -14.60 -1.30 18.43
CA ALA A 9 -14.71 -0.29 17.36
C ALA A 9 -14.43 1.09 17.97
N PRO A 10 -13.50 1.89 17.40
CA PRO A 10 -13.16 3.18 17.96
C PRO A 10 -14.41 4.06 18.05
N GLN A 11 -14.62 4.63 19.21
CA GLN A 11 -15.81 5.43 19.58
C GLN A 11 -15.97 6.72 18.75
N ASN A 12 -15.05 7.05 17.83
CA ASN A 12 -14.97 8.37 17.18
C ASN A 12 -15.46 8.43 15.73
N THR A 13 -16.07 7.39 15.17
CA THR A 13 -16.57 7.42 13.79
C THR A 13 -18.02 6.99 13.72
N THR A 14 -18.91 7.88 14.10
CA THR A 14 -20.32 7.59 14.05
C THR A 14 -20.89 7.95 12.67
N PHE A 15 -21.68 7.05 12.10
CA PHE A 15 -22.46 7.30 10.89
C PHE A 15 -23.44 8.48 11.09
N ASP A 16 -23.74 8.87 12.33
CA ASP A 16 -24.62 9.98 12.71
C ASP A 16 -24.06 11.35 12.30
N GLN A 17 -22.74 11.50 12.20
CA GLN A 17 -22.11 12.72 11.70
C GLN A 17 -22.37 12.96 10.21
N CYS A 18 -22.91 11.99 9.48
CA CYS A 18 -23.20 12.10 8.07
C CYS A 18 -24.41 13.03 7.80
N ILE A 19 -24.12 14.21 7.26
CA ILE A 19 -25.13 15.22 6.85
C ILE A 19 -25.83 14.90 5.52
N LYS A 20 -25.58 13.73 4.91
CA LYS A 20 -26.20 13.21 3.68
C LYS A 20 -25.96 14.07 2.42
N CYS A 21 -24.90 14.87 2.37
CA CYS A 21 -24.58 15.79 1.26
C CYS A 21 -24.15 15.10 -0.04
N THR A 22 -23.87 13.79 -0.04
CA THR A 22 -23.43 12.95 -1.18
C THR A 22 -22.07 13.30 -1.82
N VAL A 23 -21.34 14.29 -1.35
CA VAL A 23 -20.00 14.67 -1.86
C VAL A 23 -19.06 13.46 -2.00
N CYS A 24 -19.05 12.56 -1.02
CA CYS A 24 -18.25 11.33 -1.05
C CYS A 24 -18.57 10.42 -2.26
N THR A 25 -19.80 10.43 -2.77
CA THR A 25 -20.19 9.66 -3.98
C THR A 25 -19.67 10.32 -5.25
N VAL A 26 -19.69 11.64 -5.33
CA VAL A 26 -19.14 12.40 -6.47
C VAL A 26 -17.63 12.18 -6.60
N TYR A 27 -16.92 12.16 -5.49
CA TYR A 27 -15.46 11.93 -5.47
C TYR A 27 -15.04 10.45 -5.58
N CYS A 28 -16.01 9.52 -5.58
CA CYS A 28 -15.68 8.10 -5.61
C CYS A 28 -15.34 7.61 -7.01
N PRO A 29 -14.11 7.13 -7.26
CA PRO A 29 -13.71 6.64 -8.58
C PRO A 29 -14.51 5.40 -9.00
N VAL A 30 -14.92 4.56 -8.05
CA VAL A 30 -15.73 3.38 -8.36
C VAL A 30 -17.15 3.78 -8.77
N ALA A 31 -17.79 4.73 -8.07
CA ALA A 31 -19.14 5.18 -8.43
C ALA A 31 -19.18 5.85 -9.81
N LYS A 32 -18.09 6.54 -10.20
CA LYS A 32 -17.95 7.10 -11.56
C LYS A 32 -17.79 6.01 -12.64
N ALA A 33 -17.11 4.93 -12.34
CA ALA A 33 -16.76 3.89 -13.31
C ALA A 33 -17.76 2.72 -13.38
N ASN A 34 -18.42 2.39 -12.26
CA ASN A 34 -19.29 1.23 -12.13
C ASN A 34 -20.71 1.64 -11.69
N PRO A 35 -21.71 1.58 -12.59
CA PRO A 35 -23.09 1.94 -12.27
C PRO A 35 -23.74 1.04 -11.22
N ASN A 36 -23.21 -0.18 -10.99
CA ASN A 36 -23.71 -1.10 -9.97
C ASN A 36 -23.22 -0.75 -8.56
N TYR A 37 -22.33 0.23 -8.41
CA TYR A 37 -21.88 0.69 -7.10
C TYR A 37 -22.67 1.92 -6.66
N PRO A 38 -23.54 1.79 -5.65
CA PRO A 38 -24.43 2.88 -5.23
C PRO A 38 -23.68 4.03 -4.53
N GLY A 39 -22.40 3.88 -4.29
CA GLY A 39 -21.53 4.87 -3.70
C GLY A 39 -21.25 4.70 -2.21
N PRO A 40 -20.22 5.42 -1.73
CA PRO A 40 -19.74 5.30 -0.36
C PRO A 40 -20.78 5.67 0.70
N LYS A 41 -21.61 6.69 0.43
CA LYS A 41 -22.66 7.12 1.36
C LYS A 41 -23.62 5.98 1.66
N GLN A 42 -24.09 5.29 0.62
CA GLN A 42 -25.07 4.20 0.79
C GLN A 42 -24.42 2.97 1.43
N CYS A 43 -23.21 2.59 1.00
CA CYS A 43 -22.51 1.42 1.55
C CYS A 43 -22.01 1.65 2.99
N GLY A 44 -21.57 2.86 3.32
CA GLY A 44 -21.08 3.26 4.64
C GLY A 44 -22.20 3.72 5.58
N PRO A 45 -22.43 5.03 5.75
CA PRO A 45 -23.33 5.56 6.78
C PRO A 45 -24.78 5.07 6.68
N ASP A 46 -25.37 5.01 5.48
CA ASP A 46 -26.74 4.54 5.33
C ASP A 46 -26.85 3.03 5.57
N GLY A 47 -25.87 2.27 5.07
CA GLY A 47 -25.77 0.83 5.34
C GLY A 47 -25.59 0.53 6.84
N GLU A 48 -24.86 1.38 7.58
CA GLU A 48 -24.67 1.19 9.02
C GLU A 48 -26.00 1.39 9.79
N ARG A 49 -26.82 2.35 9.39
CA ARG A 49 -28.19 2.51 9.95
C ARG A 49 -29.07 1.28 9.74
N LEU A 50 -28.88 0.57 8.61
CA LEU A 50 -29.59 -0.70 8.37
C LEU A 50 -29.03 -1.82 9.23
N ARG A 51 -27.70 -1.88 9.40
CA ARG A 51 -27.02 -2.89 10.24
C ARG A 51 -27.38 -2.81 11.72
N ILE A 52 -27.74 -1.62 12.22
CA ILE A 52 -28.28 -1.46 13.59
C ILE A 52 -29.65 -2.13 13.73
N LYS A 53 -30.49 -2.04 12.69
CA LYS A 53 -31.84 -2.63 12.69
C LYS A 53 -31.83 -4.14 12.43
N SER A 54 -30.88 -4.61 11.64
CA SER A 54 -30.68 -6.01 11.28
C SER A 54 -29.19 -6.34 11.33
N ALA A 55 -28.76 -6.99 12.40
CA ALA A 55 -27.36 -7.30 12.66
C ALA A 55 -26.69 -8.17 11.59
N GLU A 56 -27.46 -8.81 10.73
CA GLU A 56 -26.97 -9.64 9.62
C GLU A 56 -27.05 -8.94 8.27
N TYR A 57 -27.49 -7.69 8.21
CA TYR A 57 -27.61 -6.96 6.96
C TYR A 57 -26.26 -6.85 6.25
N TYR A 58 -26.19 -7.37 5.04
CA TYR A 58 -25.02 -7.29 4.17
C TYR A 58 -25.44 -6.88 2.77
N ASP A 59 -24.85 -5.80 2.28
CA ASP A 59 -24.99 -5.35 0.90
C ASP A 59 -23.80 -5.87 0.07
N ASP A 60 -24.06 -6.64 -0.98
CA ASP A 60 -22.99 -7.16 -1.86
C ASP A 60 -22.18 -6.04 -2.53
N ALA A 61 -22.74 -4.85 -2.68
CA ALA A 61 -22.03 -3.68 -3.16
C ALA A 61 -20.81 -3.27 -2.30
N LEU A 62 -20.74 -3.70 -1.04
CA LEU A 62 -19.54 -3.53 -0.19
C LEU A 62 -18.28 -4.11 -0.83
N LYS A 63 -18.39 -5.18 -1.64
CA LYS A 63 -17.27 -5.82 -2.34
C LYS A 63 -16.68 -4.95 -3.44
N LEU A 64 -17.46 -4.00 -3.96
CA LEU A 64 -17.05 -3.11 -5.04
C LEU A 64 -16.18 -1.93 -4.56
N CYS A 65 -16.19 -1.63 -3.26
CA CYS A 65 -15.37 -0.56 -2.70
C CYS A 65 -13.88 -0.93 -2.75
N THR A 66 -13.05 -0.04 -3.31
CA THR A 66 -11.59 -0.19 -3.44
C THR A 66 -10.80 0.18 -2.19
N ASN A 67 -11.46 0.65 -1.13
CA ASN A 67 -10.82 1.09 0.12
C ASN A 67 -9.79 2.23 -0.05
N CYS A 68 -9.93 3.07 -1.07
CA CYS A 68 -9.00 4.16 -1.39
C CYS A 68 -9.09 5.37 -0.46
N LYS A 69 -10.09 5.43 0.41
CA LYS A 69 -10.32 6.50 1.41
C LYS A 69 -10.61 7.90 0.84
N ARG A 70 -10.72 8.10 -0.48
CA ARG A 70 -11.06 9.41 -1.08
C ARG A 70 -12.39 9.98 -0.58
N CYS A 71 -13.36 9.11 -0.29
CA CYS A 71 -14.63 9.51 0.31
C CYS A 71 -14.47 10.14 1.71
N GLU A 72 -13.43 9.74 2.47
CA GLU A 72 -13.13 10.31 3.78
C GLU A 72 -12.42 11.65 3.66
N THR A 73 -11.49 11.79 2.70
CA THR A 73 -10.80 13.04 2.40
C THR A 73 -11.78 14.12 1.94
N ALA A 74 -12.78 13.74 1.14
CA ALA A 74 -13.81 14.65 0.63
C ALA A 74 -14.94 14.94 1.62
N CYS A 75 -15.01 14.24 2.76
CA CYS A 75 -16.13 14.36 3.69
C CYS A 75 -16.02 15.64 4.56
N PRO A 76 -16.93 16.63 4.44
CA PRO A 76 -16.86 17.85 5.25
C PRO A 76 -17.09 17.60 6.75
N SER A 77 -17.75 16.48 7.09
CA SER A 77 -18.02 16.08 8.48
C SER A 77 -17.00 15.06 9.03
N GLY A 78 -15.94 14.75 8.31
CA GLY A 78 -14.87 13.85 8.76
C GLY A 78 -15.29 12.39 8.98
N VAL A 79 -16.42 11.94 8.41
CA VAL A 79 -16.92 10.57 8.58
C VAL A 79 -15.97 9.56 7.97
N LYS A 80 -15.61 8.54 8.73
CA LYS A 80 -14.70 7.44 8.32
C LYS A 80 -15.42 6.38 7.47
N ILE A 81 -15.89 6.82 6.31
CA ILE A 81 -16.79 6.03 5.44
C ILE A 81 -16.12 4.75 4.95
N GLY A 82 -14.87 4.83 4.52
CA GLY A 82 -14.11 3.68 4.03
C GLY A 82 -13.82 2.68 5.13
N ASP A 83 -13.56 3.15 6.35
CA ASP A 83 -13.37 2.28 7.53
C ASP A 83 -14.67 1.54 7.86
N MET A 84 -15.82 2.22 7.86
CA MET A 84 -17.13 1.57 8.03
C MET A 84 -17.38 0.47 7.01
N ILE A 85 -17.09 0.74 5.73
CA ILE A 85 -17.25 -0.26 4.66
C ILE A 85 -16.28 -1.43 4.86
N ALA A 86 -15.02 -1.16 5.23
CA ALA A 86 -14.04 -2.21 5.48
C ALA A 86 -14.44 -3.10 6.67
N VAL A 87 -14.84 -2.49 7.80
CA VAL A 87 -15.34 -3.21 8.98
C VAL A 87 -16.56 -4.06 8.63
N ALA A 88 -17.55 -3.48 7.93
CA ALA A 88 -18.75 -4.21 7.52
C ALA A 88 -18.44 -5.40 6.60
N ARG A 89 -17.48 -5.25 5.67
CA ARG A 89 -17.01 -6.32 4.80
C ARG A 89 -16.41 -7.48 5.61
N GLY A 90 -15.61 -7.19 6.62
CA GLY A 90 -15.01 -8.20 7.47
C GLY A 90 -15.99 -8.89 8.41
N LYS A 91 -16.94 -8.13 8.97
CA LYS A 91 -17.88 -8.61 9.98
C LYS A 91 -19.04 -9.41 9.38
N TYR A 92 -19.63 -8.91 8.29
CA TYR A 92 -20.86 -9.45 7.72
C TYR A 92 -20.65 -10.18 6.38
N GLY A 93 -19.46 -10.07 5.77
CA GLY A 93 -19.17 -10.68 4.49
C GLY A 93 -19.22 -12.21 4.55
N LYS A 94 -20.13 -12.82 3.80
CA LYS A 94 -20.19 -14.28 3.64
C LYS A 94 -19.06 -14.74 2.75
N LYS A 95 -18.39 -15.83 3.14
CA LYS A 95 -17.31 -16.47 2.38
C LYS A 95 -17.71 -17.88 1.99
N PRO A 96 -18.53 -18.05 0.93
CA PRO A 96 -18.90 -19.38 0.49
C PRO A 96 -17.65 -20.12 0.00
N LEU A 97 -17.61 -21.44 0.26
CA LEU A 97 -16.57 -22.33 -0.28
C LEU A 97 -16.77 -22.44 -1.80
N ASN A 98 -16.01 -21.66 -2.53
CA ASN A 98 -16.01 -21.66 -4.00
C ASN A 98 -14.60 -21.29 -4.53
N PRO A 99 -14.33 -21.47 -5.81
CA PRO A 99 -13.02 -21.14 -6.40
C PRO A 99 -12.59 -19.68 -6.19
N LYS A 100 -13.52 -18.73 -6.13
CA LYS A 100 -13.22 -17.30 -5.85
C LYS A 100 -12.66 -17.10 -4.44
N LEU A 101 -13.05 -17.91 -3.45
CA LEU A 101 -12.47 -17.89 -2.12
C LEU A 101 -11.00 -18.33 -2.15
N VAL A 102 -10.67 -19.35 -2.94
CA VAL A 102 -9.28 -19.80 -3.15
C VAL A 102 -8.45 -18.67 -3.75
N ARG A 103 -8.95 -18.00 -4.80
CA ARG A 103 -8.32 -16.82 -5.37
C ARG A 103 -8.04 -15.74 -4.31
N ASP A 104 -9.08 -15.37 -3.57
CA ASP A 104 -9.00 -14.31 -2.57
C ASP A 104 -8.02 -14.68 -1.45
N PHE A 105 -7.94 -15.97 -1.09
CA PHE A 105 -6.95 -16.50 -0.17
C PHE A 105 -5.53 -16.37 -0.74
N VAL A 106 -5.29 -16.81 -1.97
CA VAL A 106 -3.97 -16.73 -2.63
C VAL A 106 -3.50 -15.29 -2.74
N LEU A 107 -4.35 -14.38 -3.25
CA LEU A 107 -4.00 -12.98 -3.45
C LEU A 107 -3.78 -12.20 -2.14
N SER A 108 -4.33 -12.67 -1.01
CA SER A 108 -4.25 -11.94 0.26
C SER A 108 -3.19 -12.45 1.23
N HIS A 109 -2.75 -13.71 1.13
CA HIS A 109 -1.76 -14.30 2.04
C HIS A 109 -0.33 -14.14 1.51
N THR A 110 0.08 -12.90 1.24
CA THR A 110 1.32 -12.53 0.57
C THR A 110 2.59 -13.04 1.27
N ASP A 111 2.64 -13.08 2.62
CA ASP A 111 3.78 -13.64 3.35
C ASP A 111 3.94 -15.13 3.13
N PHE A 112 2.83 -15.87 3.17
CA PHE A 112 2.83 -17.32 2.99
C PHE A 112 3.27 -17.69 1.58
N PHE A 113 2.59 -17.14 0.57
CA PHE A 113 2.94 -17.44 -0.83
C PHE A 113 4.28 -16.86 -1.24
N GLY A 114 4.67 -15.69 -0.73
CA GLY A 114 5.99 -15.11 -0.95
C GLY A 114 7.11 -16.00 -0.41
N SER A 115 6.95 -16.54 0.79
CA SER A 115 7.96 -17.44 1.40
C SER A 115 8.16 -18.76 0.63
N ILE A 116 7.08 -19.30 0.05
CA ILE A 116 7.12 -20.53 -0.76
C ILE A 116 7.62 -20.24 -2.18
N ALA A 117 7.15 -19.16 -2.81
CA ALA A 117 7.45 -18.86 -4.20
C ALA A 117 8.89 -18.35 -4.41
N THR A 118 9.45 -17.58 -3.48
CA THR A 118 10.78 -16.98 -3.62
C THR A 118 11.90 -17.99 -3.87
N PRO A 119 12.00 -19.13 -3.18
CA PRO A 119 13.00 -20.15 -3.49
C PRO A 119 12.91 -20.71 -4.92
N PHE A 120 11.70 -20.72 -5.48
CA PHE A 120 11.40 -21.24 -6.81
C PHE A 120 11.01 -20.11 -7.79
N ALA A 121 11.42 -18.88 -7.52
CA ALA A 121 10.98 -17.70 -8.27
C ALA A 121 11.15 -17.82 -9.80
N PRO A 122 12.26 -18.33 -10.38
CA PRO A 122 12.36 -18.47 -11.82
C PRO A 122 11.25 -19.37 -12.42
N LEU A 123 10.97 -20.49 -11.77
CA LEU A 123 9.95 -21.44 -12.21
C LEU A 123 8.54 -20.86 -12.06
N VAL A 124 8.24 -20.26 -10.89
CA VAL A 124 6.94 -19.65 -10.60
C VAL A 124 6.66 -18.49 -11.56
N ASN A 125 7.65 -17.62 -11.78
CA ASN A 125 7.52 -16.49 -12.68
C ASN A 125 7.34 -16.93 -14.15
N ALA A 126 8.06 -17.95 -14.59
CA ALA A 126 7.88 -18.53 -15.92
C ALA A 126 6.48 -19.12 -16.07
N ALA A 127 6.05 -19.96 -15.12
CA ALA A 127 4.74 -20.59 -15.15
C ALA A 127 3.58 -19.57 -15.19
N THR A 128 3.61 -18.55 -14.30
CA THR A 128 2.56 -17.52 -14.23
C THR A 128 2.58 -16.54 -15.42
N SER A 129 3.63 -16.53 -16.22
CA SER A 129 3.71 -15.75 -17.47
C SER A 129 3.14 -16.49 -18.67
N LEU A 130 2.96 -17.82 -18.61
CA LEU A 130 2.45 -18.62 -19.72
C LEU A 130 0.97 -18.30 -20.00
N PRO A 131 0.58 -18.01 -21.26
CA PRO A 131 -0.82 -17.72 -21.62
C PRO A 131 -1.78 -18.83 -21.23
N LEU A 132 -1.35 -20.10 -21.35
CA LEU A 132 -2.18 -21.26 -20.97
C LEU A 132 -2.47 -21.28 -19.47
N VAL A 133 -1.47 -20.98 -18.63
CA VAL A 133 -1.63 -20.90 -17.16
C VAL A 133 -2.54 -19.74 -16.79
N LYS A 134 -2.38 -18.57 -17.41
CA LYS A 134 -3.26 -17.41 -17.21
C LYS A 134 -4.71 -17.74 -17.54
N LYS A 135 -4.97 -18.36 -18.71
CA LYS A 135 -6.31 -18.81 -19.11
C LYS A 135 -6.89 -19.85 -18.15
N LEU A 136 -6.06 -20.79 -17.67
CA LEU A 136 -6.47 -21.76 -16.66
C LEU A 136 -6.87 -21.09 -15.35
N MET A 137 -6.06 -20.16 -14.84
CA MET A 137 -6.36 -19.39 -13.62
C MET A 137 -7.65 -18.56 -13.79
N HIS A 138 -7.85 -17.95 -14.97
CA HIS A 138 -9.09 -17.23 -15.27
C HIS A 138 -10.29 -18.17 -15.14
N LYS A 139 -10.28 -19.29 -15.87
CA LYS A 139 -11.39 -20.24 -15.91
C LYS A 139 -11.68 -20.93 -14.57
N THR A 140 -10.64 -21.18 -13.76
CA THR A 140 -10.79 -21.96 -12.51
C THR A 140 -11.05 -21.11 -11.29
N ILE A 141 -10.24 -20.07 -11.08
CA ILE A 141 -10.30 -19.24 -9.86
C ILE A 141 -10.72 -17.78 -10.12
N GLY A 142 -10.87 -17.36 -11.38
CA GLY A 142 -11.34 -16.03 -11.75
C GLY A 142 -10.29 -14.92 -11.55
N VAL A 143 -9.00 -15.21 -11.70
CA VAL A 143 -7.95 -14.18 -11.93
C VAL A 143 -7.96 -13.87 -13.43
N HIS A 144 -8.13 -12.59 -13.78
CA HIS A 144 -8.25 -12.20 -15.20
C HIS A 144 -6.97 -12.53 -15.98
N ASP A 145 -7.10 -13.17 -17.16
CA ASP A 145 -5.97 -13.70 -17.93
C ASP A 145 -5.10 -12.62 -18.60
N HIS A 146 -5.62 -11.41 -18.81
CA HIS A 146 -4.81 -10.28 -19.26
C HIS A 146 -3.99 -9.65 -18.11
N LYS A 147 -4.28 -10.02 -16.85
CA LYS A 147 -3.55 -9.44 -15.71
C LYS A 147 -2.16 -10.04 -15.58
N THR A 148 -1.17 -9.17 -15.39
CA THR A 148 0.20 -9.57 -15.06
C THR A 148 0.35 -9.74 -13.56
N LEU A 149 0.68 -10.95 -13.11
CA LEU A 149 0.95 -11.20 -11.69
C LEU A 149 2.31 -10.63 -11.30
N PRO A 150 2.45 -10.08 -10.07
CA PRO A 150 3.73 -9.61 -9.56
C PRO A 150 4.77 -10.72 -9.55
N LYS A 151 5.96 -10.46 -10.12
CA LYS A 151 7.06 -11.41 -10.12
C LYS A 151 7.69 -11.52 -8.72
N TYR A 152 8.10 -12.73 -8.35
CA TYR A 152 8.89 -12.97 -7.17
C TYR A 152 10.37 -12.79 -7.46
N SER A 153 11.11 -12.26 -6.49
CA SER A 153 12.56 -12.11 -6.58
C SER A 153 13.28 -13.41 -6.26
N HIS A 154 14.49 -13.58 -6.78
CA HIS A 154 15.37 -14.69 -6.44
C HIS A 154 16.11 -14.41 -5.12
N GLY A 155 15.46 -14.65 -4.00
CA GLY A 155 15.94 -14.34 -2.65
C GLY A 155 15.19 -13.19 -2.00
N THR A 156 15.14 -13.19 -0.67
CA THR A 156 14.42 -12.18 0.11
C THR A 156 15.32 -10.99 0.46
N PHE A 157 14.73 -9.80 0.63
CA PHE A 157 15.44 -8.64 1.14
C PHE A 157 16.04 -8.90 2.54
N ARG A 158 15.30 -9.55 3.45
CA ARG A 158 15.80 -9.89 4.79
C ARG A 158 17.04 -10.76 4.75
N ARG A 159 17.11 -11.75 3.84
CA ARG A 159 18.29 -12.59 3.67
C ARG A 159 19.47 -11.76 3.17
N TRP A 160 19.25 -10.93 2.15
CA TRP A 160 20.29 -10.03 1.64
C TRP A 160 20.81 -9.08 2.72
N PHE A 161 19.88 -8.45 3.49
CA PHE A 161 20.24 -7.52 4.56
C PHE A 161 21.11 -8.20 5.63
N LYS A 162 20.70 -9.39 6.09
CA LYS A 162 21.48 -10.16 7.07
C LYS A 162 22.91 -10.50 6.60
N GLN A 163 23.08 -10.74 5.29
CA GLN A 163 24.38 -11.10 4.71
C GLN A 163 25.28 -9.91 4.40
N ASN A 164 24.70 -8.74 4.10
CA ASN A 164 25.45 -7.62 3.53
C ASN A 164 25.46 -6.36 4.41
N CYS A 165 24.68 -6.31 5.47
CA CYS A 165 24.47 -5.12 6.29
C CYS A 165 24.91 -5.32 7.75
N THR A 166 26.00 -6.01 7.98
CA THR A 166 26.52 -6.32 9.34
C THR A 166 27.06 -5.08 10.06
N SER A 167 27.46 -4.04 9.34
CA SER A 167 27.95 -2.77 9.90
C SER A 167 26.83 -1.80 10.34
N GLN A 168 25.57 -2.10 10.07
CA GLN A 168 24.48 -1.19 10.41
C GLN A 168 24.40 -0.81 11.90
N PRO A 169 24.68 -1.70 12.86
CA PRO A 169 24.70 -1.35 14.29
C PRO A 169 25.78 -0.33 14.69
N LEU A 170 26.80 -0.11 13.85
CA LEU A 170 27.90 0.83 14.13
C LEU A 170 27.54 2.29 13.93
N TYR A 171 26.44 2.59 13.19
CA TYR A 171 25.97 3.94 13.00
C TYR A 171 25.40 4.49 14.31
N GLN A 172 25.79 5.72 14.68
CA GLN A 172 25.29 6.38 15.90
C GLN A 172 23.78 6.67 15.83
N ARG A 173 23.31 7.09 14.67
CA ARG A 173 21.89 7.32 14.39
C ARG A 173 21.34 6.12 13.62
N GLN A 174 20.18 5.66 14.02
CA GLN A 174 19.55 4.49 13.40
C GLN A 174 18.05 4.71 13.20
N VAL A 175 17.52 4.05 12.19
CA VAL A 175 16.08 3.98 11.91
C VAL A 175 15.63 2.53 11.84
N ALA A 176 14.42 2.25 12.28
CA ALA A 176 13.79 0.95 12.06
C ALA A 176 13.11 0.95 10.69
N TYR A 177 13.21 -0.15 9.95
CA TYR A 177 12.64 -0.28 8.63
C TYR A 177 11.56 -1.37 8.60
N PHE A 178 10.31 -0.94 8.43
CA PHE A 178 9.20 -1.82 8.08
C PHE A 178 9.17 -1.96 6.55
N HIS A 179 9.80 -3.03 6.04
CA HIS A 179 10.01 -3.21 4.60
C HIS A 179 8.76 -3.72 3.85
N GLY A 180 7.84 -4.40 4.55
CA GLY A 180 6.65 -4.99 3.94
C GLY A 180 6.94 -6.24 3.07
N CYS A 181 5.85 -6.89 2.65
CA CYS A 181 5.95 -8.10 1.83
C CYS A 181 6.48 -7.82 0.42
N TYR A 182 6.12 -6.67 -0.17
CA TYR A 182 6.57 -6.29 -1.52
C TYR A 182 8.09 -6.20 -1.62
N VAL A 183 8.73 -5.43 -0.73
CA VAL A 183 10.20 -5.30 -0.71
C VAL A 183 10.84 -6.66 -0.40
N ASN A 184 10.24 -7.44 0.51
CA ASN A 184 10.87 -8.71 0.89
C ASN A 184 10.85 -9.76 -0.21
N TYR A 185 9.75 -9.88 -0.96
CA TYR A 185 9.52 -11.00 -1.87
C TYR A 185 9.50 -10.62 -3.35
N ASN A 186 9.11 -9.39 -3.68
CA ASN A 186 8.93 -8.97 -5.08
C ASN A 186 10.00 -8.01 -5.56
N HIS A 187 10.41 -7.03 -4.73
CA HIS A 187 11.33 -5.96 -5.17
C HIS A 187 12.41 -5.63 -4.13
N PRO A 188 13.32 -6.55 -3.79
CA PRO A 188 14.40 -6.32 -2.84
C PRO A 188 15.29 -5.12 -3.16
N GLN A 189 15.36 -4.72 -4.43
CA GLN A 189 16.17 -3.56 -4.85
C GLN A 189 15.73 -2.28 -4.15
N LEU A 190 14.41 -2.04 -3.99
CA LEU A 190 13.91 -0.88 -3.25
C LEU A 190 14.42 -0.84 -1.80
N GLY A 191 14.48 -2.00 -1.14
CA GLY A 191 15.05 -2.09 0.22
C GLY A 191 16.55 -1.80 0.24
N LYS A 192 17.29 -2.26 -0.77
CA LYS A 192 18.72 -1.95 -0.93
C LYS A 192 18.95 -0.46 -1.18
N ASP A 193 18.13 0.15 -2.03
CA ASP A 193 18.19 1.58 -2.31
C ASP A 193 17.90 2.40 -1.05
N PHE A 194 16.90 1.98 -0.26
CA PHE A 194 16.61 2.59 1.05
C PHE A 194 17.84 2.54 1.97
N VAL A 195 18.50 1.39 2.11
CA VAL A 195 19.69 1.25 2.94
C VAL A 195 20.82 2.16 2.42
N ARG A 196 21.03 2.23 1.09
CA ARG A 196 22.05 3.11 0.48
C ARG A 196 21.76 4.58 0.80
N VAL A 197 20.50 5.02 0.64
CA VAL A 197 20.12 6.42 0.93
C VAL A 197 20.33 6.74 2.42
N MET A 198 19.92 5.87 3.35
CA MET A 198 20.15 6.07 4.78
C MET A 198 21.64 6.14 5.12
N ASN A 199 22.44 5.19 4.61
CA ASN A 199 23.88 5.14 4.88
C ASN A 199 24.63 6.36 4.30
N ALA A 200 24.18 6.90 3.16
CA ALA A 200 24.75 8.12 2.60
C ALA A 200 24.52 9.36 3.49
N MET A 201 23.52 9.30 4.36
CA MET A 201 23.25 10.32 5.39
C MET A 201 23.85 9.97 6.76
N ASN A 202 24.72 8.97 6.83
CA ASN A 202 25.30 8.45 8.08
C ASN A 202 24.22 7.94 9.07
N ILE A 203 23.18 7.30 8.55
CA ILE A 203 22.09 6.69 9.33
C ILE A 203 22.08 5.19 9.07
N GLY A 204 22.14 4.41 10.15
CA GLY A 204 22.03 2.95 10.11
C GLY A 204 20.57 2.49 10.01
N VAL A 205 20.37 1.31 9.48
CA VAL A 205 19.06 0.68 9.32
C VAL A 205 18.96 -0.56 10.21
N ARG A 206 17.86 -0.68 10.94
CA ARG A 206 17.50 -1.91 11.67
C ARG A 206 16.24 -2.52 11.09
N LEU A 207 16.21 -3.85 10.99
CA LEU A 207 14.97 -4.56 10.67
C LEU A 207 14.32 -5.04 11.97
N LEU A 208 12.99 -5.09 12.00
CA LEU A 208 12.26 -5.74 13.08
C LEU A 208 12.70 -7.21 13.17
N ASP A 209 12.81 -7.76 14.36
CA ASP A 209 13.17 -9.17 14.55
C ASP A 209 12.22 -10.10 13.78
N SER A 210 10.94 -9.79 13.83
CA SER A 210 9.92 -10.47 13.06
C SER A 210 8.90 -9.49 12.52
N GLU A 211 8.57 -9.61 11.23
CA GLU A 211 7.61 -8.76 10.53
C GLU A 211 6.62 -9.64 9.76
N LYS A 212 5.35 -9.24 9.78
CA LYS A 212 4.28 -9.81 8.95
C LYS A 212 3.76 -8.75 8.00
N CYS A 213 3.16 -9.18 6.89
CA CYS A 213 2.45 -8.25 6.00
C CYS A 213 1.54 -7.31 6.81
N CYS A 214 1.52 -6.02 6.44
CA CYS A 214 0.69 -5.01 7.11
C CYS A 214 -0.80 -5.39 7.19
N GLY A 215 -1.29 -6.24 6.30
CA GLY A 215 -2.63 -6.80 6.36
C GLY A 215 -3.62 -6.21 5.35
N VAL A 216 -3.24 -5.19 4.57
CA VAL A 216 -4.15 -4.58 3.57
C VAL A 216 -4.78 -5.59 2.61
N PRO A 217 -4.03 -6.53 2.00
CA PRO A 217 -4.65 -7.53 1.13
C PRO A 217 -5.66 -8.42 1.86
N LEU A 218 -5.42 -8.69 3.14
CA LEU A 218 -6.33 -9.46 4.00
C LEU A 218 -7.60 -8.65 4.32
N ILE A 219 -7.46 -7.36 4.68
CA ILE A 219 -8.58 -6.44 4.93
C ILE A 219 -9.44 -6.31 3.68
N ALA A 220 -8.82 -6.06 2.51
CA ALA A 220 -9.51 -5.89 1.24
C ALA A 220 -10.35 -7.13 0.84
N ASN A 221 -9.91 -8.32 1.24
CA ASN A 221 -10.62 -9.58 0.98
C ASN A 221 -11.42 -10.11 2.19
N GLY A 222 -11.57 -9.28 3.25
CA GLY A 222 -12.38 -9.62 4.41
C GLY A 222 -11.79 -10.68 5.36
N PHE A 223 -10.48 -11.00 5.26
CA PHE A 223 -9.79 -11.90 6.19
C PHE A 223 -9.33 -11.17 7.47
N HIS A 224 -10.26 -10.45 8.11
CA HIS A 224 -9.95 -9.54 9.23
C HIS A 224 -9.32 -10.25 10.43
N SER A 225 -9.77 -11.48 10.77
CA SER A 225 -9.16 -12.23 11.87
C SER A 225 -7.68 -12.51 11.65
N LYS A 226 -7.27 -12.81 10.40
CA LYS A 226 -5.86 -13.00 10.05
C LYS A 226 -5.11 -11.67 10.02
N ALA A 227 -5.73 -10.62 9.46
CA ALA A 227 -5.15 -9.27 9.45
C ALA A 227 -4.89 -8.78 10.89
N ARG A 228 -5.85 -8.99 11.80
CA ARG A 228 -5.72 -8.63 13.22
C ARG A 228 -4.58 -9.39 13.91
N LYS A 229 -4.40 -10.68 13.61
CA LYS A 229 -3.25 -11.45 14.14
C LYS A 229 -1.92 -10.89 13.65
N ASN A 230 -1.82 -10.51 12.38
CA ASN A 230 -0.63 -9.86 11.83
C ASN A 230 -0.39 -8.49 12.50
N ALA A 231 -1.45 -7.69 12.70
CA ALA A 231 -1.37 -6.38 13.33
C ALA A 231 -0.85 -6.48 14.76
N LEU A 232 -1.40 -7.37 15.58
CA LEU A 232 -0.92 -7.62 16.95
C LEU A 232 0.54 -8.04 16.99
N HIS A 233 0.94 -8.91 16.05
CA HIS A 233 2.33 -9.33 15.92
C HIS A 233 3.24 -8.13 15.58
N ASN A 234 2.86 -7.35 14.58
CA ASN A 234 3.65 -6.20 14.14
C ASN A 234 3.76 -5.13 15.23
N VAL A 235 2.64 -4.78 15.90
CA VAL A 235 2.66 -3.80 17.01
C VAL A 235 3.60 -4.24 18.11
N LYS A 236 3.58 -5.52 18.51
CA LYS A 236 4.51 -6.07 19.50
C LYS A 236 5.98 -5.81 19.13
N HIS A 237 6.37 -6.11 17.89
CA HIS A 237 7.77 -5.96 17.44
C HIS A 237 8.15 -4.50 17.17
N LEU A 238 7.19 -3.67 16.74
CA LEU A 238 7.38 -2.23 16.60
C LEU A 238 7.59 -1.57 17.96
N THR A 239 6.80 -1.93 18.97
CA THR A 239 6.94 -1.42 20.34
C THR A 239 8.29 -1.78 20.93
N ALA A 240 8.74 -3.03 20.78
CA ALA A 240 10.07 -3.43 21.21
C ALA A 240 11.17 -2.61 20.54
N MET A 241 11.09 -2.44 19.21
CA MET A 241 12.06 -1.66 18.45
C MET A 241 12.13 -0.19 18.90
N VAL A 242 10.98 0.45 19.12
CA VAL A 242 10.92 1.84 19.58
C VAL A 242 11.46 1.98 21.01
N ASN A 243 11.11 1.06 21.90
CA ASN A 243 11.54 1.11 23.31
C ASN A 243 13.04 0.82 23.45
N ASP A 244 13.56 -0.16 22.72
CA ASP A 244 14.95 -0.63 22.88
C ASP A 244 15.95 0.30 22.17
N TYR A 245 15.56 0.92 21.06
CA TYR A 245 16.48 1.69 20.22
C TYR A 245 16.10 3.16 20.05
N HIS A 246 14.93 3.60 20.52
CA HIS A 246 14.41 4.97 20.33
C HIS A 246 14.44 5.42 18.86
N ALA A 247 14.35 4.47 17.94
CA ALA A 247 14.48 4.69 16.51
C ALA A 247 13.11 4.94 15.86
N PRO A 248 12.98 5.96 14.99
CA PRO A 248 11.77 6.14 14.21
C PRO A 248 11.59 4.95 13.24
N VAL A 249 10.35 4.55 13.03
CA VAL A 249 9.98 3.46 12.12
C VAL A 249 9.63 4.02 10.76
N LEU A 250 10.36 3.64 9.73
CA LEU A 250 10.15 4.09 8.38
C LEU A 250 9.60 2.96 7.49
N SER A 251 8.76 3.30 6.55
CA SER A 251 8.34 2.39 5.49
C SER A 251 8.41 3.07 4.12
N THR A 252 8.81 2.31 3.11
CA THR A 252 8.79 2.73 1.69
C THR A 252 7.46 2.42 1.00
N SER A 253 6.49 1.83 1.68
CA SER A 253 5.14 1.62 1.16
C SER A 253 4.17 2.61 1.82
N SER A 254 3.59 3.51 1.04
CA SER A 254 2.55 4.43 1.52
C SER A 254 1.34 3.69 2.08
N THR A 255 1.01 2.55 1.49
CA THR A 255 -0.07 1.67 1.95
C THR A 255 0.26 1.02 3.30
N CYS A 256 1.49 0.51 3.49
CA CYS A 256 1.90 -0.06 4.78
C CYS A 256 1.91 0.99 5.88
N SER A 257 2.52 2.16 5.66
CA SER A 257 2.50 3.26 6.64
C SER A 257 1.09 3.65 7.05
N PHE A 258 0.20 3.85 6.08
CA PHE A 258 -1.20 4.19 6.33
C PHE A 258 -1.90 3.11 7.17
N THR A 259 -1.70 1.84 6.85
CA THR A 259 -2.33 0.72 7.54
C THR A 259 -1.85 0.60 8.99
N LEU A 260 -0.53 0.69 9.21
CA LEU A 260 0.07 0.66 10.54
C LEU A 260 -0.46 1.79 11.43
N GLN A 261 -0.66 2.99 10.87
CA GLN A 261 -1.10 4.18 11.60
C GLN A 261 -2.61 4.24 11.79
N GLN A 262 -3.41 3.91 10.76
CA GLN A 262 -4.84 4.21 10.72
C GLN A 262 -5.72 2.96 10.72
N GLU A 263 -5.42 1.94 9.91
CA GLU A 263 -6.31 0.79 9.79
C GLU A 263 -6.18 -0.18 10.97
N TYR A 264 -5.02 -0.23 11.64
CA TYR A 264 -4.85 -1.04 12.85
C TYR A 264 -5.86 -0.66 13.92
N PRO A 265 -5.94 0.60 14.38
CA PRO A 265 -6.96 0.98 15.35
C PRO A 265 -8.36 1.03 14.76
N HIS A 266 -8.57 1.63 13.58
CA HIS A 266 -9.90 1.95 13.07
C HIS A 266 -10.63 0.78 12.41
N VAL A 267 -9.90 -0.15 11.78
CA VAL A 267 -10.51 -1.29 11.06
C VAL A 267 -10.34 -2.59 11.81
N LEU A 268 -9.17 -2.81 12.43
CA LEU A 268 -8.85 -4.07 13.10
C LEU A 268 -9.04 -4.03 14.62
N GLY A 269 -9.27 -2.85 15.21
CA GLY A 269 -9.39 -2.67 16.66
C GLY A 269 -8.12 -3.10 17.40
N VAL A 270 -6.95 -2.81 16.84
CA VAL A 270 -5.65 -3.07 17.45
C VAL A 270 -5.04 -1.76 17.90
N ASP A 271 -4.86 -1.60 19.20
CA ASP A 271 -4.22 -0.42 19.77
C ASP A 271 -2.74 -0.35 19.32
N ASN A 272 -2.37 0.77 18.73
CA ASN A 272 -1.02 1.11 18.29
C ASN A 272 -0.51 2.41 18.91
N SER A 273 -1.17 2.93 19.94
CA SER A 273 -0.90 4.23 20.57
C SER A 273 0.55 4.39 21.04
N GLN A 274 1.21 3.29 21.45
CA GLN A 274 2.60 3.30 21.90
C GLN A 274 3.62 3.53 20.77
N VAL A 275 3.24 3.34 19.49
CA VAL A 275 4.18 3.37 18.36
C VAL A 275 3.75 4.28 17.22
N VAL A 276 2.50 4.69 17.16
CA VAL A 276 1.92 5.42 16.02
C VAL A 276 2.68 6.70 15.68
N ASP A 277 3.12 7.44 16.69
CA ASP A 277 3.85 8.70 16.52
C ASP A 277 5.29 8.50 16.02
N GLN A 278 5.82 7.30 16.14
CA GLN A 278 7.15 6.93 15.63
C GLN A 278 7.09 6.33 14.21
N ILE A 279 5.91 6.01 13.69
CA ILE A 279 5.76 5.46 12.35
C ILE A 279 5.67 6.60 11.35
N HIS A 280 6.61 6.66 10.41
CA HIS A 280 6.63 7.69 9.38
C HIS A 280 6.74 7.07 7.99
N TYR A 281 6.11 7.74 7.03
CA TYR A 281 6.42 7.46 5.63
C TYR A 281 7.79 8.04 5.29
N VAL A 282 8.58 7.28 4.51
CA VAL A 282 10.02 7.55 4.28
C VAL A 282 10.31 8.95 3.76
N THR A 283 9.51 9.48 2.81
CA THR A 283 9.79 10.80 2.20
C THR A 283 9.62 11.96 3.17
N ARG A 284 8.70 11.84 4.14
CA ARG A 284 8.58 12.82 5.23
C ARG A 284 9.84 12.88 6.09
N PHE A 285 10.39 11.74 6.42
CA PHE A 285 11.65 11.67 7.19
C PHE A 285 12.82 12.25 6.37
N LEU A 286 12.97 11.81 5.13
CA LEU A 286 14.04 12.25 4.24
C LEU A 286 14.02 13.77 4.00
N LEU A 287 12.85 14.34 3.69
CA LEU A 287 12.74 15.78 3.49
C LEU A 287 13.16 16.55 4.75
N LYS A 288 12.76 16.09 5.94
CA LYS A 288 13.16 16.71 7.20
C LYS A 288 14.67 16.67 7.40
N GLU A 289 15.32 15.54 7.10
CA GLU A 289 16.78 15.40 7.17
C GLU A 289 17.47 16.34 6.18
N PHE A 290 16.99 16.41 4.93
CA PHE A 290 17.56 17.28 3.90
C PHE A 290 17.45 18.76 4.28
N MET A 291 16.29 19.19 4.78
CA MET A 291 16.07 20.56 5.23
C MET A 291 16.91 20.92 6.48
N SER A 292 17.30 19.92 7.28
CA SER A 292 18.19 20.09 8.43
C SER A 292 19.69 20.09 8.06
N GLY A 293 20.01 20.06 6.78
CA GLY A 293 21.40 20.06 6.28
C GLY A 293 22.04 18.67 6.19
N ASN A 294 21.30 17.59 6.43
CA ASN A 294 21.78 16.22 6.33
C ASN A 294 21.42 15.57 4.97
N ALA A 295 21.49 16.34 3.89
CA ALA A 295 21.31 15.80 2.56
C ALA A 295 22.58 15.07 2.08
N PRO A 296 22.47 13.90 1.43
CA PRO A 296 23.63 13.23 0.85
C PRO A 296 24.16 14.02 -0.36
N LYS A 297 25.43 13.83 -0.70
CA LYS A 297 25.96 14.36 -1.96
C LYS A 297 25.29 13.71 -3.14
N MET A 298 24.76 14.51 -4.04
CA MET A 298 24.03 14.06 -5.23
C MET A 298 24.65 14.56 -6.51
N LYS A 299 24.66 13.69 -7.53
CA LYS A 299 24.95 14.03 -8.94
C LYS A 299 23.66 14.35 -9.68
N PRO A 300 23.70 15.14 -10.74
CA PRO A 300 22.53 15.42 -11.56
C PRO A 300 21.91 14.15 -12.16
N VAL A 301 20.57 14.08 -12.16
CA VAL A 301 19.78 13.07 -12.83
C VAL A 301 18.98 13.77 -13.93
N HIS A 302 19.55 13.82 -15.16
CA HIS A 302 18.91 14.46 -16.31
C HIS A 302 17.82 13.54 -16.88
N LYS A 303 16.68 13.51 -16.20
CA LYS A 303 15.50 12.71 -16.53
C LYS A 303 14.24 13.53 -16.34
N LYS A 304 13.28 13.34 -17.25
CA LYS A 304 11.92 13.85 -17.10
C LYS A 304 11.06 12.77 -16.47
N VAL A 305 10.42 13.09 -15.37
CA VAL A 305 9.58 12.11 -14.64
C VAL A 305 8.17 12.67 -14.40
N VAL A 306 7.19 11.77 -14.45
CA VAL A 306 5.82 12.08 -14.06
C VAL A 306 5.51 11.43 -12.74
N TYR A 307 5.03 12.21 -11.78
CA TYR A 307 4.70 11.74 -10.45
C TYR A 307 3.19 11.50 -10.30
N HIS A 308 2.84 10.26 -9.96
CA HIS A 308 1.48 9.85 -9.59
C HIS A 308 1.33 9.75 -8.08
N THR A 309 0.36 10.50 -7.53
CA THR A 309 0.01 10.48 -6.10
C THR A 309 -0.85 9.28 -5.74
N PRO A 310 -0.37 8.33 -4.90
CA PRO A 310 -1.18 7.22 -4.42
C PRO A 310 -2.23 7.67 -3.40
N CYS A 311 -3.40 7.02 -3.42
CA CYS A 311 -4.54 7.38 -2.59
C CYS A 311 -4.27 7.31 -1.06
N HIS A 312 -3.50 6.34 -0.59
CA HIS A 312 -3.16 6.23 0.83
C HIS A 312 -2.13 7.28 1.27
N LEU A 313 -1.23 7.69 0.36
CA LEU A 313 -0.30 8.80 0.61
C LEU A 313 -1.06 10.13 0.71
N GLU A 314 -2.00 10.36 -0.23
CA GLU A 314 -2.90 11.51 -0.21
C GLU A 314 -3.69 11.58 1.11
N ARG A 315 -4.32 10.46 1.49
CA ARG A 315 -5.11 10.35 2.72
C ARG A 315 -4.28 10.58 3.99
N SER A 316 -3.00 10.22 3.99
CA SER A 316 -2.10 10.44 5.13
C SER A 316 -1.47 11.84 5.16
N GLY A 317 -1.75 12.71 4.19
CA GLY A 317 -1.20 14.07 4.09
C GLY A 317 0.31 14.12 3.77
N ASN A 318 0.87 13.05 3.19
CA ASN A 318 2.31 12.97 2.96
C ASN A 318 2.75 13.33 1.53
N VAL A 319 1.84 13.72 0.64
CA VAL A 319 2.12 14.00 -0.79
C VAL A 319 3.19 15.07 -0.97
N MET A 320 3.03 16.21 -0.29
CA MET A 320 3.95 17.34 -0.45
C MET A 320 5.37 17.00 -0.03
N PHE A 321 5.56 16.11 0.96
CA PHE A 321 6.89 15.67 1.35
C PHE A 321 7.60 14.93 0.22
N THR A 322 6.88 14.10 -0.55
CA THR A 322 7.46 13.43 -1.71
C THR A 322 7.78 14.41 -2.84
N ILE A 323 6.86 15.32 -3.16
CA ILE A 323 7.05 16.29 -4.24
C ILE A 323 8.26 17.19 -3.95
N GLU A 324 8.33 17.78 -2.75
CA GLU A 324 9.43 18.66 -2.37
C GLU A 324 10.78 17.92 -2.30
N LEU A 325 10.78 16.67 -1.84
CA LEU A 325 11.98 15.84 -1.85
C LEU A 325 12.48 15.56 -3.27
N LEU A 326 11.59 15.25 -4.21
CA LEU A 326 11.94 15.01 -5.61
C LEU A 326 12.51 16.27 -6.28
N LYS A 327 11.97 17.46 -5.99
CA LYS A 327 12.50 18.75 -6.47
C LYS A 327 13.94 19.03 -6.02
N MET A 328 14.40 18.40 -4.95
CA MET A 328 15.77 18.56 -4.45
C MET A 328 16.80 17.71 -5.23
N ILE A 329 16.36 16.80 -6.11
CA ILE A 329 17.26 16.01 -6.95
C ILE A 329 17.79 16.90 -8.09
N PRO A 330 19.12 17.13 -8.17
CA PRO A 330 19.68 18.00 -9.20
C PRO A 330 19.39 17.47 -10.62
N GLY A 331 19.02 18.37 -11.53
CA GLY A 331 18.79 18.06 -12.93
C GLY A 331 17.51 17.28 -13.26
N LEU A 332 16.67 16.97 -12.26
CA LEU A 332 15.42 16.25 -12.47
C LEU A 332 14.33 17.21 -12.98
N GLU A 333 13.67 16.84 -14.07
CA GLU A 333 12.44 17.50 -14.54
C GLU A 333 11.23 16.76 -13.98
N LEU A 334 10.51 17.39 -13.05
CA LEU A 334 9.37 16.78 -12.34
C LEU A 334 8.05 17.36 -12.84
N VAL A 335 7.19 16.51 -13.38
CA VAL A 335 5.79 16.81 -13.71
C VAL A 335 4.89 16.09 -12.71
N VAL A 336 4.12 16.84 -11.93
CA VAL A 336 3.15 16.30 -10.98
C VAL A 336 1.80 16.14 -11.67
N LEU A 337 1.31 14.90 -11.74
CA LEU A 337 0.00 14.61 -12.34
C LEU A 337 -1.14 14.91 -11.36
N ASP A 338 -2.32 15.16 -11.93
CA ASP A 338 -3.55 15.25 -11.13
C ASP A 338 -3.77 13.99 -10.30
N SER A 339 -4.37 14.16 -9.10
CA SER A 339 -4.61 13.04 -8.21
C SER A 339 -5.76 12.16 -8.72
N GLU A 340 -5.42 11.20 -9.57
CA GLU A 340 -6.32 10.18 -10.09
C GLU A 340 -6.07 8.82 -9.44
N CYS A 341 -7.01 7.89 -9.51
CA CYS A 341 -6.84 6.54 -8.97
C CYS A 341 -6.29 5.62 -10.06
N CYS A 342 -5.27 4.81 -9.74
CA CYS A 342 -4.75 3.80 -10.68
C CYS A 342 -5.73 2.64 -10.95
N GLY A 343 -6.77 2.47 -10.11
CA GLY A 343 -7.81 1.46 -10.26
C GLY A 343 -7.46 0.07 -9.74
N LEU A 344 -6.19 -0.28 -9.49
CA LEU A 344 -5.82 -1.66 -9.07
C LEU A 344 -6.30 -2.00 -7.66
N ALA A 345 -6.15 -1.07 -6.70
CA ALA A 345 -6.61 -1.22 -5.33
C ALA A 345 -6.21 -2.56 -4.67
N GLY A 346 -4.92 -2.81 -4.57
CA GLY A 346 -4.39 -4.05 -4.01
C GLY A 346 -4.71 -5.26 -4.88
N THR A 347 -5.73 -6.02 -4.51
CA THR A 347 -6.14 -7.25 -5.22
C THR A 347 -7.39 -7.08 -6.09
N TYR A 348 -8.03 -5.90 -6.06
CA TYR A 348 -9.32 -5.66 -6.71
C TYR A 348 -9.26 -5.86 -8.23
N GLY A 349 -8.32 -5.23 -8.91
CA GLY A 349 -8.19 -5.28 -10.37
C GLY A 349 -7.62 -6.61 -10.93
N PHE A 350 -7.18 -7.54 -10.06
CA PHE A 350 -6.80 -8.89 -10.49
C PHE A 350 -8.01 -9.80 -10.74
N LYS A 351 -9.16 -9.44 -10.17
CA LYS A 351 -10.38 -10.24 -10.19
C LYS A 351 -11.11 -10.04 -11.52
N GLU A 352 -11.55 -11.13 -12.14
CA GLU A 352 -12.30 -11.14 -13.39
C GLU A 352 -13.46 -10.14 -13.38
N GLU A 353 -14.26 -10.15 -12.33
CA GLU A 353 -15.44 -9.31 -12.17
C GLU A 353 -15.13 -7.80 -12.03
N ASN A 354 -13.89 -7.45 -11.74
CA ASN A 354 -13.47 -6.06 -11.47
C ASN A 354 -12.47 -5.52 -12.51
N TYR A 355 -11.96 -6.35 -13.40
CA TYR A 355 -10.86 -5.99 -14.29
C TYR A 355 -11.17 -4.78 -15.17
N GLU A 356 -12.29 -4.80 -15.87
CA GLU A 356 -12.70 -3.70 -16.75
C GLU A 356 -13.00 -2.42 -15.98
N VAL A 357 -13.65 -2.52 -14.80
CA VAL A 357 -13.88 -1.38 -13.93
C VAL A 357 -12.57 -0.79 -13.43
N SER A 358 -11.61 -1.65 -13.07
CA SER A 358 -10.27 -1.24 -12.64
C SER A 358 -9.54 -0.44 -13.72
N LYS A 359 -9.58 -0.90 -14.97
CA LYS A 359 -9.01 -0.17 -16.11
C LYS A 359 -9.70 1.15 -16.36
N LYS A 360 -11.03 1.17 -16.34
CA LYS A 360 -11.81 2.39 -16.52
C LYS A 360 -11.52 3.44 -15.44
N ILE A 361 -11.31 3.02 -14.19
CA ILE A 361 -10.91 3.92 -13.11
C ILE A 361 -9.54 4.56 -13.40
N GLY A 362 -8.59 3.80 -13.94
CA GLY A 362 -7.22 4.27 -14.18
C GLY A 362 -7.01 4.96 -15.53
N SER A 363 -8.00 4.99 -16.44
CA SER A 363 -7.80 5.42 -17.82
C SER A 363 -7.18 6.82 -17.94
N HIS A 364 -7.73 7.81 -17.24
CA HIS A 364 -7.20 9.19 -17.28
C HIS A 364 -5.75 9.27 -16.82
N LEU A 365 -5.38 8.50 -15.80
CA LEU A 365 -3.99 8.42 -15.34
C LEU A 365 -3.08 7.82 -16.43
N PHE A 366 -3.53 6.74 -17.07
CA PHE A 366 -2.73 6.09 -18.11
C PHE A 366 -2.54 7.00 -19.32
N ASP A 367 -3.60 7.68 -19.77
CA ASP A 367 -3.55 8.64 -20.87
C ASP A 367 -2.60 9.81 -20.54
N ALA A 368 -2.67 10.36 -19.33
CA ALA A 368 -1.79 11.42 -18.89
C ALA A 368 -0.31 10.99 -18.85
N ILE A 369 -0.02 9.76 -18.44
CA ILE A 369 1.34 9.22 -18.45
C ILE A 369 1.83 9.00 -19.87
N GLN A 370 1.02 8.38 -20.74
CA GLN A 370 1.40 8.07 -22.13
C GLN A 370 1.69 9.34 -22.95
N THR A 371 0.98 10.44 -22.65
CA THR A 371 1.14 11.73 -23.35
C THR A 371 2.21 12.62 -22.76
N SER A 372 2.85 12.21 -21.64
CA SER A 372 3.78 13.07 -20.90
C SER A 372 5.18 13.17 -21.50
N ASP A 373 5.57 12.23 -22.40
CA ASP A 373 6.93 12.09 -22.93
C ASP A 373 8.01 12.01 -21.82
N ALA A 374 7.68 11.32 -20.71
CA ALA A 374 8.56 11.15 -19.57
C ALA A 374 9.43 9.90 -19.70
N ASP A 375 10.64 9.94 -19.12
CA ASP A 375 11.53 8.78 -19.03
C ASP A 375 10.99 7.72 -18.06
N TYR A 376 10.38 8.16 -16.94
CA TYR A 376 9.83 7.29 -15.90
C TYR A 376 8.54 7.85 -15.32
N ALA A 377 7.66 6.95 -14.89
CA ALA A 377 6.66 7.28 -13.90
C ALA A 377 7.23 7.08 -12.48
N VAL A 378 6.81 7.90 -11.54
CA VAL A 378 7.24 7.83 -10.14
C VAL A 378 6.02 7.70 -9.24
N THR A 379 6.03 6.73 -8.32
CA THR A 379 4.94 6.56 -7.35
C THR A 379 5.40 5.88 -6.08
N ASP A 380 4.75 6.18 -4.96
CA ASP A 380 5.03 5.66 -3.62
C ASP A 380 4.26 4.36 -3.31
N CYS A 381 3.68 3.72 -4.32
CA CYS A 381 2.81 2.57 -4.13
C CYS A 381 3.08 1.47 -5.15
N GLU A 382 3.39 0.29 -4.65
CA GLU A 382 3.67 -0.90 -5.44
C GLU A 382 2.51 -1.32 -6.36
N THR A 383 1.29 -1.18 -5.89
CA THR A 383 0.12 -1.54 -6.71
C THR A 383 -0.14 -0.52 -7.82
N CYS A 384 0.12 0.76 -7.57
CA CYS A 384 0.09 1.78 -8.61
C CYS A 384 1.18 1.52 -9.68
N LYS A 385 2.41 1.18 -9.25
CA LYS A 385 3.48 0.78 -10.16
C LYS A 385 3.03 -0.33 -11.13
N TRP A 386 2.52 -1.43 -10.60
CA TRP A 386 2.08 -2.55 -11.47
C TRP A 386 0.99 -2.15 -12.46
N GLN A 387 0.04 -1.32 -12.02
CA GLN A 387 -1.07 -0.90 -12.86
C GLN A 387 -0.62 0.08 -13.97
N ILE A 388 0.30 0.99 -13.65
CA ILE A 388 0.87 1.94 -14.60
C ILE A 388 1.72 1.19 -15.63
N GLU A 389 2.64 0.33 -15.22
CA GLU A 389 3.50 -0.44 -16.14
C GLU A 389 2.69 -1.31 -17.10
N GLU A 390 1.59 -1.89 -16.62
CA GLU A 390 0.74 -2.75 -17.47
C GLU A 390 -0.09 -1.96 -18.48
N ASN A 391 -0.55 -0.75 -18.16
CA ASN A 391 -1.52 -0.03 -18.99
C ASN A 391 -0.93 1.23 -19.67
N ALA A 392 0.03 1.90 -19.06
CA ALA A 392 0.72 3.05 -19.65
C ALA A 392 2.05 2.67 -20.31
N HIS A 393 2.55 1.44 -20.10
CA HIS A 393 3.79 0.90 -20.68
C HIS A 393 5.03 1.76 -20.40
N LEU A 394 5.04 2.49 -19.28
CA LEU A 394 6.16 3.29 -18.82
C LEU A 394 6.78 2.65 -17.57
N GLU A 395 8.10 2.51 -17.54
CA GLU A 395 8.80 2.04 -16.35
C GLU A 395 8.49 2.95 -15.17
N THR A 396 8.11 2.33 -14.05
CA THR A 396 7.68 3.05 -12.86
C THR A 396 8.63 2.77 -11.71
N ILE A 397 9.18 3.83 -11.12
CA ILE A 397 10.16 3.73 -10.04
C ILE A 397 9.64 4.39 -8.75
N HIS A 398 10.23 3.99 -7.63
CA HIS A 398 9.90 4.57 -6.34
C HIS A 398 10.76 5.83 -6.07
N PRO A 399 10.24 6.88 -5.37
CA PRO A 399 11.03 8.08 -5.02
C PRO A 399 12.40 7.77 -4.38
N VAL A 400 12.47 6.79 -3.50
CA VAL A 400 13.74 6.36 -2.86
C VAL A 400 14.74 5.77 -3.87
N SER A 401 14.25 5.01 -4.86
CA SER A 401 15.13 4.48 -5.92
C SER A 401 15.65 5.59 -6.82
N LEU A 402 14.83 6.60 -7.11
CA LEU A 402 15.25 7.79 -7.86
C LEU A 402 16.31 8.60 -7.09
N LEU A 403 16.15 8.78 -5.78
CA LEU A 403 17.19 9.35 -4.91
C LEU A 403 18.47 8.52 -4.92
N ALA A 404 18.37 7.19 -4.85
CA ALA A 404 19.52 6.31 -4.89
C ALA A 404 20.29 6.39 -6.21
N MET A 405 19.63 6.70 -7.34
CA MET A 405 20.27 6.99 -8.62
C MET A 405 21.12 8.28 -8.58
N ALA A 406 20.68 9.26 -7.80
CA ALA A 406 21.38 10.54 -7.65
C ALA A 406 22.60 10.46 -6.71
N LEU A 407 22.74 9.42 -5.89
CA LEU A 407 23.85 9.32 -4.94
C LEU A 407 25.21 9.27 -5.66
N ILE A 408 26.17 9.99 -5.12
CA ILE A 408 27.59 9.82 -5.45
C ILE A 408 28.10 8.68 -4.57
N ASP A 409 28.52 7.57 -5.21
CA ASP A 409 29.15 6.46 -4.47
C ASP A 409 30.56 6.93 -4.03
N GLU A 410 30.67 7.38 -2.79
CA GLU A 410 31.99 7.65 -2.20
C GLU A 410 32.62 6.29 -1.84
N PRO A 411 33.89 6.06 -2.18
CA PRO A 411 34.58 4.88 -1.66
C PRO A 411 34.54 4.93 -0.14
N ARG A 412 34.05 3.87 0.47
CA ARG A 412 34.08 3.73 1.94
C ARG A 412 35.52 3.79 2.40
N ALA A 413 35.88 4.81 3.19
CA ALA A 413 37.13 4.88 3.90
C ALA A 413 37.31 3.73 4.89
#